data_144bc749e846e3ecfa14b78ee95e61ea
#
_entry.id   144bc749e846e3ecfa14b78ee95e61ea
#
_cell.length_a   1.000
_cell.length_b   1.000
_cell.length_c   1.000
_cell.angle_alpha   90.00
_cell.angle_beta   90.00
_cell.angle_gamma   90.00
#
_symmetry.space_group_name_H-M   'P 1'
#
loop_
_entity.id
_entity.type
_entity.pdbx_description
1 polymer ?
#
loop_
_entity_poly.entity_id
_entity_poly.type
_entity_poly.pdbx_seq_one_letter_code
_entity_poly.pdbx_strand_id
1 'polypeptide(L)'
;GTKDIITAYVSKDGAVTFKGKLRKDAVNPIVKIELENNRQGYLDKNAAWFKNVLTKLQSEYNFDKFNFVGHSMGNLTFAQYMMTYGNDKSLPQLNKQVNIAGTFNGVLNMNEDVNEITVDKDGKPSRMNQPYQQLRVLKDIYKGKGIEVLNIYGDLKDGTHSDGRVSNSSSKSLKYLLGNSPKSYRESKYEGEPAQHSQLHENENVANELIDFLWKK
;
A
#
# COMPACT_ATOMS: atom_id res chain seq x y z
N GLY A 1 -2.60 5.56 -19.75
CA GLY A 1 -1.61 4.74 -19.06
C GLY A 1 -0.29 4.70 -19.81
N THR A 2 0.72 4.13 -19.19
CA THR A 2 2.05 3.95 -19.79
C THR A 2 2.16 2.60 -20.49
N LYS A 3 3.05 2.52 -21.51
CA LYS A 3 3.49 1.27 -22.11
C LYS A 3 4.81 0.77 -21.52
N ASP A 4 5.46 1.59 -20.69
CA ASP A 4 6.74 1.27 -20.06
C ASP A 4 6.46 0.52 -18.74
N ILE A 5 6.34 -0.80 -18.85
CA ILE A 5 6.03 -1.70 -17.74
C ILE A 5 7.08 -2.80 -17.70
N ILE A 6 7.70 -3.00 -16.55
CA ILE A 6 8.58 -4.13 -16.26
C ILE A 6 8.13 -4.88 -15.02
N THR A 7 8.62 -6.09 -14.86
CA THR A 7 8.40 -6.89 -13.65
C THR A 7 9.69 -7.04 -12.89
N ALA A 8 9.70 -6.69 -11.60
CA ALA A 8 10.74 -7.02 -10.65
C ALA A 8 10.36 -8.35 -9.97
N TYR A 9 11.03 -9.42 -10.34
CA TYR A 9 10.89 -10.72 -9.71
C TYR A 9 11.85 -10.82 -8.52
N VAL A 10 11.32 -11.16 -7.35
CA VAL A 10 12.08 -11.34 -6.11
C VAL A 10 12.07 -12.80 -5.72
N SER A 11 13.24 -13.42 -5.69
CA SER A 11 13.41 -14.79 -5.26
C SER A 11 13.23 -14.94 -3.74
N LYS A 12 13.05 -16.16 -3.27
CA LYS A 12 12.85 -16.46 -1.84
C LYS A 12 14.01 -16.06 -0.92
N ASP A 13 15.18 -15.84 -1.47
CA ASP A 13 16.37 -15.31 -0.78
C ASP A 13 16.54 -13.77 -0.95
N GLY A 14 15.64 -13.12 -1.67
CA GLY A 14 15.59 -11.67 -1.82
C GLY A 14 16.38 -11.12 -3.00
N ALA A 15 16.92 -11.98 -3.87
CA ALA A 15 17.56 -11.54 -5.10
C ALA A 15 16.52 -11.00 -6.09
N VAL A 16 16.83 -9.87 -6.75
CA VAL A 16 15.92 -9.18 -7.67
C VAL A 16 16.40 -9.35 -9.10
N THR A 17 15.48 -9.78 -9.97
CA THR A 17 15.70 -9.88 -11.41
C THR A 17 14.61 -9.12 -12.15
N PHE A 18 14.96 -8.31 -13.16
CA PHE A 18 13.96 -7.64 -13.99
C PHE A 18 13.60 -8.46 -15.21
N LYS A 19 12.30 -8.57 -15.47
CA LYS A 19 11.74 -9.04 -16.75
C LYS A 19 11.31 -7.80 -17.54
N GLY A 20 11.97 -7.55 -18.66
CA GLY A 20 11.81 -6.35 -19.48
C GLY A 20 12.84 -5.28 -19.15
N LYS A 21 12.79 -4.18 -19.90
CA LYS A 21 13.66 -3.01 -19.75
C LYS A 21 12.88 -1.74 -20.00
N LEU A 22 13.07 -0.74 -19.17
CA LEU A 22 12.49 0.58 -19.38
C LEU A 22 13.31 1.34 -20.43
N ARG A 23 12.62 2.13 -21.26
CA ARG A 23 13.26 3.08 -22.17
C ARG A 23 13.87 4.23 -21.37
N LYS A 24 14.93 4.85 -21.93
CA LYS A 24 15.57 6.01 -21.28
C LYS A 24 14.64 7.21 -21.10
N ASP A 25 13.69 7.35 -22.00
CA ASP A 25 12.71 8.44 -22.06
C ASP A 25 11.33 8.01 -21.51
N ALA A 26 11.28 6.90 -20.77
CA ALA A 26 10.04 6.39 -20.19
C ALA A 26 9.34 7.44 -19.31
N VAL A 27 8.07 7.71 -19.60
CA VAL A 27 7.23 8.61 -18.82
C VAL A 27 6.29 7.79 -17.97
N ASN A 28 6.33 8.03 -16.66
CA ASN A 28 5.50 7.32 -15.68
C ASN A 28 5.60 5.78 -15.79
N PRO A 29 6.82 5.20 -15.78
CA PRO A 29 6.99 3.77 -15.88
C PRO A 29 6.35 3.05 -14.68
N ILE A 30 5.89 1.82 -14.92
CA ILE A 30 5.33 0.95 -13.88
C ILE A 30 6.25 -0.24 -13.68
N VAL A 31 6.54 -0.52 -12.41
CA VAL A 31 7.26 -1.73 -11.99
C VAL A 31 6.29 -2.60 -11.20
N LYS A 32 5.96 -3.76 -11.76
CA LYS A 32 5.21 -4.80 -11.04
C LYS A 32 6.20 -5.60 -10.19
N ILE A 33 5.86 -5.82 -8.93
CA ILE A 33 6.66 -6.65 -8.03
C ILE A 33 6.02 -8.02 -7.91
N GLU A 34 6.75 -9.06 -8.26
CA GLU A 34 6.38 -10.46 -8.10
C GLU A 34 7.30 -11.13 -7.10
N LEU A 35 6.74 -11.73 -6.06
CA LEU A 35 7.48 -12.47 -5.05
C LEU A 35 7.36 -13.97 -5.34
N GLU A 36 8.49 -14.68 -5.44
CA GLU A 36 8.50 -16.14 -5.55
C GLU A 36 7.76 -16.80 -4.38
N ASN A 37 7.94 -16.26 -3.18
CA ASN A 37 7.21 -16.66 -1.99
C ASN A 37 6.18 -15.59 -1.59
N ASN A 38 5.07 -15.53 -2.28
CA ASN A 38 3.98 -14.58 -2.02
C ASN A 38 3.13 -14.93 -0.77
N ARG A 39 3.38 -16.06 -0.13
CA ARG A 39 2.73 -16.50 1.13
C ARG A 39 3.60 -16.24 2.36
N GLN A 40 4.73 -15.56 2.18
CA GLN A 40 5.62 -15.19 3.27
C GLN A 40 4.91 -14.26 4.26
N GLY A 41 4.75 -14.73 5.49
CA GLY A 41 4.11 -13.98 6.58
C GLY A 41 5.04 -13.02 7.34
N TYR A 42 6.35 -13.06 7.09
CA TYR A 42 7.31 -12.22 7.80
C TYR A 42 7.43 -10.84 7.14
N LEU A 43 6.78 -9.86 7.73
CA LEU A 43 6.71 -8.49 7.20
C LEU A 43 8.09 -7.84 7.04
N ASP A 44 8.99 -8.04 7.99
CA ASP A 44 10.36 -7.50 7.93
C ASP A 44 11.12 -8.01 6.72
N LYS A 45 10.97 -9.30 6.41
CA LYS A 45 11.61 -9.91 5.24
C LYS A 45 11.03 -9.34 3.94
N ASN A 46 9.72 -9.22 3.87
CA ASN A 46 9.04 -8.62 2.71
C ASN A 46 9.42 -7.15 2.53
N ALA A 47 9.54 -6.40 3.62
CA ALA A 47 10.02 -5.01 3.60
C ALA A 47 11.47 -4.90 3.09
N ALA A 48 12.34 -5.81 3.51
CA ALA A 48 13.71 -5.89 2.99
C ALA A 48 13.74 -6.25 1.49
N TRP A 49 12.88 -7.12 1.03
CA TRP A 49 12.75 -7.44 -0.40
C TRP A 49 12.28 -6.24 -1.22
N PHE A 50 11.31 -5.47 -0.70
CA PHE A 50 10.89 -4.23 -1.34
C PHE A 50 12.04 -3.21 -1.43
N LYS A 51 12.84 -3.07 -0.36
CA LYS A 51 14.06 -2.27 -0.38
C LYS A 51 15.03 -2.73 -1.49
N ASN A 52 15.25 -4.05 -1.61
CA ASN A 52 16.14 -4.60 -2.64
C ASN A 52 15.67 -4.23 -4.06
N VAL A 53 14.36 -4.25 -4.30
CA VAL A 53 13.77 -3.80 -5.58
C VAL A 53 14.10 -2.33 -5.83
N LEU A 54 13.85 -1.44 -4.87
CA LEU A 54 14.15 -0.01 -5.02
C LEU A 54 15.62 0.26 -5.24
N THR A 55 16.50 -0.41 -4.49
CA THR A 55 17.95 -0.26 -4.63
C THR A 55 18.42 -0.67 -6.02
N LYS A 56 17.94 -1.81 -6.52
CA LYS A 56 18.30 -2.29 -7.86
C LYS A 56 17.74 -1.38 -8.96
N LEU A 57 16.49 -0.92 -8.82
CA LEU A 57 15.90 0.05 -9.76
C LEU A 57 16.70 1.35 -9.78
N GLN A 58 17.07 1.89 -8.63
CA GLN A 58 17.85 3.12 -8.52
C GLN A 58 19.22 2.99 -9.20
N SER A 59 19.89 1.84 -9.04
CA SER A 59 21.19 1.59 -9.67
C SER A 59 21.13 1.51 -11.20
N GLU A 60 19.99 1.08 -11.77
CA GLU A 60 19.82 0.92 -13.23
C GLU A 60 19.19 2.13 -13.91
N TYR A 61 18.29 2.85 -13.21
CA TYR A 61 17.42 3.88 -13.82
C TYR A 61 17.56 5.28 -13.23
N ASN A 62 18.38 5.45 -12.19
CA ASN A 62 18.72 6.75 -11.57
C ASN A 62 17.53 7.67 -11.31
N PHE A 63 16.66 7.29 -10.37
CA PHE A 63 15.53 8.09 -9.91
C PHE A 63 15.63 8.33 -8.39
N ASP A 64 15.00 9.39 -7.91
CA ASP A 64 15.03 9.83 -6.51
C ASP A 64 13.67 9.75 -5.81
N LYS A 65 12.59 9.59 -6.58
CA LYS A 65 11.21 9.51 -6.05
C LYS A 65 10.42 8.42 -6.73
N PHE A 66 9.49 7.85 -5.98
CA PHE A 66 8.53 6.86 -6.50
C PHE A 66 7.13 7.07 -5.95
N ASN A 67 6.14 6.54 -6.66
CA ASN A 67 4.78 6.37 -6.19
C ASN A 67 4.55 4.90 -5.88
N PHE A 68 3.77 4.64 -4.84
CA PHE A 68 3.42 3.28 -4.42
C PHE A 68 1.93 3.02 -4.64
N VAL A 69 1.63 1.84 -5.13
CA VAL A 69 0.26 1.28 -5.17
C VAL A 69 0.30 -0.12 -4.59
N GLY A 70 -0.49 -0.37 -3.56
CA GLY A 70 -0.61 -1.68 -2.94
C GLY A 70 -2.04 -2.17 -2.83
N HIS A 71 -2.18 -3.49 -2.83
CA HIS A 71 -3.45 -4.18 -2.57
C HIS A 71 -3.29 -5.13 -1.38
N SER A 72 -4.29 -5.16 -0.49
CA SER A 72 -4.37 -6.11 0.62
C SER A 72 -3.10 -6.10 1.50
N MET A 73 -2.51 -7.26 1.74
CA MET A 73 -1.26 -7.42 2.53
C MET A 73 -0.07 -6.64 1.96
N GLY A 74 -0.06 -6.31 0.68
CA GLY A 74 0.98 -5.47 0.09
C GLY A 74 1.09 -4.09 0.76
N ASN A 75 -0.03 -3.56 1.23
CA ASN A 75 -0.08 -2.31 1.98
C ASN A 75 0.58 -2.43 3.36
N LEU A 76 0.37 -3.56 4.04
CA LEU A 76 1.00 -3.81 5.34
C LEU A 76 2.51 -4.02 5.20
N THR A 77 2.94 -4.74 4.16
CA THR A 77 4.35 -4.87 3.80
C THR A 77 4.99 -3.50 3.55
N PHE A 78 4.29 -2.63 2.82
CA PHE A 78 4.80 -1.28 2.55
C PHE A 78 4.83 -0.40 3.80
N ALA A 79 3.83 -0.52 4.68
CA ALA A 79 3.86 0.16 5.98
C ALA A 79 5.07 -0.26 6.81
N GLN A 80 5.41 -1.54 6.81
CA GLN A 80 6.61 -2.09 7.45
C GLN A 80 7.90 -1.55 6.79
N TYR A 81 7.93 -1.47 5.44
CA TYR A 81 9.04 -0.84 4.71
C TYR A 81 9.22 0.62 5.14
N MET A 82 8.16 1.40 5.20
CA MET A 82 8.23 2.79 5.63
C MET A 82 8.69 2.92 7.09
N MET A 83 8.21 2.05 7.97
CA MET A 83 8.64 2.03 9.37
C MET A 83 10.15 1.78 9.49
N THR A 84 10.68 0.87 8.70
CA THR A 84 12.09 0.44 8.80
C THR A 84 13.03 1.35 8.02
N TYR A 85 12.65 1.76 6.81
CA TYR A 85 13.53 2.44 5.85
C TYR A 85 13.06 3.84 5.44
N GLY A 86 11.89 4.28 5.87
CA GLY A 86 11.30 5.55 5.43
C GLY A 86 12.10 6.81 5.75
N ASN A 87 13.07 6.74 6.66
CA ASN A 87 14.00 7.82 7.00
C ASN A 87 15.38 7.68 6.35
N ASP A 88 15.63 6.61 5.60
CA ASP A 88 16.89 6.41 4.87
C ASP A 88 16.93 7.31 3.63
N LYS A 89 17.74 8.37 3.70
CA LYS A 89 17.89 9.35 2.62
C LYS A 89 18.69 8.81 1.41
N SER A 90 19.34 7.68 1.54
CA SER A 90 20.08 7.03 0.44
C SER A 90 19.15 6.29 -0.52
N LEU A 91 17.91 6.00 -0.07
CA LEU A 91 16.89 5.34 -0.89
C LEU A 91 16.00 6.35 -1.61
N PRO A 92 15.39 5.97 -2.74
CA PRO A 92 14.36 6.78 -3.37
C PRO A 92 13.22 7.11 -2.40
N GLN A 93 12.73 8.34 -2.45
CA GLN A 93 11.74 8.83 -1.49
C GLN A 93 10.31 8.65 -2.03
N LEU A 94 9.39 8.28 -1.13
CA LEU A 94 7.97 8.18 -1.45
C LEU A 94 7.39 9.57 -1.77
N ASN A 95 6.66 9.67 -2.89
CA ASN A 95 5.95 10.88 -3.29
C ASN A 95 4.42 10.76 -3.11
N LYS A 96 3.82 9.72 -3.70
CA LYS A 96 2.39 9.42 -3.55
C LYS A 96 2.18 7.95 -3.17
N GLN A 97 1.16 7.71 -2.37
CA GLN A 97 0.80 6.38 -1.89
C GLN A 97 -0.67 6.12 -2.14
N VAL A 98 -0.97 5.02 -2.81
CA VAL A 98 -2.32 4.49 -2.96
C VAL A 98 -2.43 3.15 -2.25
N ASN A 99 -3.40 3.03 -1.36
CA ASN A 99 -3.71 1.79 -0.66
C ASN A 99 -5.08 1.31 -1.12
N ILE A 100 -5.16 0.06 -1.54
CA ILE A 100 -6.41 -0.61 -1.93
C ILE A 100 -6.62 -1.77 -0.97
N ALA A 101 -7.73 -1.76 -0.24
CA ALA A 101 -8.09 -2.81 0.73
C ALA A 101 -6.97 -3.13 1.72
N GLY A 102 -6.39 -2.11 2.36
CA GLY A 102 -5.25 -2.27 3.28
C GLY A 102 -5.62 -3.03 4.56
N THR A 103 -4.82 -4.01 4.93
CA THR A 103 -5.01 -4.89 6.08
C THR A 103 -4.29 -4.38 7.32
N PHE A 104 -4.37 -3.07 7.61
CA PHE A 104 -3.51 -2.46 8.62
C PHE A 104 -3.74 -2.99 10.03
N ASN A 105 -5.01 -3.25 10.41
CA ASN A 105 -5.32 -3.73 11.76
C ASN A 105 -6.01 -5.11 11.77
N GLY A 106 -5.90 -5.87 10.69
CA GLY A 106 -6.42 -7.24 10.66
C GLY A 106 -7.10 -7.64 9.35
N VAL A 107 -7.44 -8.92 9.30
CA VAL A 107 -8.17 -9.60 8.23
C VAL A 107 -9.29 -10.40 8.86
N LEU A 108 -10.49 -10.36 8.29
CA LEU A 108 -11.65 -11.10 8.78
C LEU A 108 -11.38 -12.60 8.84
N ASN A 109 -11.89 -13.23 9.88
CA ASN A 109 -11.76 -14.66 10.16
C ASN A 109 -10.31 -15.16 10.37
N MET A 110 -9.35 -14.22 10.55
CA MET A 110 -7.97 -14.55 10.94
C MET A 110 -7.63 -13.94 12.29
N ASN A 111 -7.80 -12.65 12.45
CA ASN A 111 -7.47 -11.88 13.66
C ASN A 111 -8.49 -10.78 13.99
N GLU A 112 -9.60 -10.79 13.30
CA GLU A 112 -10.77 -9.92 13.49
C GLU A 112 -12.04 -10.68 13.11
N ASP A 113 -13.08 -10.62 13.96
CA ASP A 113 -14.42 -11.10 13.63
C ASP A 113 -15.23 -9.99 12.93
N VAL A 114 -16.28 -10.40 12.21
CA VAL A 114 -17.17 -9.47 11.51
C VAL A 114 -17.79 -8.45 12.50
N ASN A 115 -17.64 -7.17 12.20
CA ASN A 115 -18.13 -6.06 13.03
C ASN A 115 -17.54 -5.99 14.45
N GLU A 116 -16.44 -6.68 14.73
CA GLU A 116 -15.79 -6.68 16.05
C GLU A 116 -15.06 -5.35 16.32
N ILE A 117 -14.32 -4.84 15.35
CA ILE A 117 -13.50 -3.64 15.49
C ILE A 117 -14.18 -2.47 14.78
N THR A 118 -14.31 -1.37 15.48
CA THR A 118 -14.82 -0.10 14.94
C THR A 118 -13.69 0.93 14.91
N VAL A 119 -13.86 2.00 14.16
CA VAL A 119 -12.96 3.16 14.17
C VAL A 119 -13.75 4.43 14.51
N ASP A 120 -13.09 5.33 15.23
CA ASP A 120 -13.65 6.67 15.47
C ASP A 120 -13.45 7.60 14.25
N LYS A 121 -13.84 8.87 14.39
CA LYS A 121 -13.71 9.90 13.32
C LYS A 121 -12.29 10.12 12.84
N ASP A 122 -11.31 9.83 13.68
CA ASP A 122 -9.87 9.98 13.38
C ASP A 122 -9.23 8.69 12.89
N GLY A 123 -10.03 7.64 12.70
CA GLY A 123 -9.60 6.33 12.24
C GLY A 123 -8.97 5.45 13.33
N LYS A 124 -9.06 5.86 14.60
CA LYS A 124 -8.52 5.07 15.72
C LYS A 124 -9.37 3.83 15.97
N PRO A 125 -8.77 2.63 15.89
CA PRO A 125 -9.50 1.39 16.14
C PRO A 125 -9.87 1.22 17.62
N SER A 126 -11.03 0.63 17.87
CA SER A 126 -11.47 0.24 19.22
C SER A 126 -10.56 -0.81 19.86
N ARG A 127 -9.94 -1.66 19.04
CA ARG A 127 -8.88 -2.60 19.44
C ARG A 127 -7.75 -2.55 18.42
N MET A 128 -6.50 -2.52 18.91
CA MET A 128 -5.29 -2.52 18.10
C MET A 128 -4.56 -3.85 18.26
N ASN A 129 -4.32 -4.57 17.16
CA ASN A 129 -3.44 -5.73 17.20
C ASN A 129 -1.97 -5.32 17.38
N GLN A 130 -1.10 -6.28 17.75
CA GLN A 130 0.29 -5.97 18.06
C GLN A 130 1.06 -5.39 16.86
N PRO A 131 0.98 -5.91 15.63
CA PRO A 131 1.65 -5.30 14.47
C PRO A 131 1.19 -3.86 14.22
N TYR A 132 -0.11 -3.59 14.35
CA TYR A 132 -0.66 -2.24 14.20
C TYR A 132 -0.07 -1.24 15.20
N GLN A 133 0.08 -1.66 16.46
CA GLN A 133 0.66 -0.80 17.50
C GLN A 133 2.08 -0.36 17.15
N GLN A 134 2.87 -1.24 16.55
CA GLN A 134 4.24 -0.93 16.09
C GLN A 134 4.24 0.11 14.96
N LEU A 135 3.27 0.07 14.07
CA LEU A 135 3.13 1.00 12.94
C LEU A 135 2.79 2.44 13.36
N ARG A 136 2.45 2.70 14.61
CA ARG A 136 2.13 4.06 15.10
C ARG A 136 3.27 5.07 14.92
N VAL A 137 4.50 4.62 14.76
CA VAL A 137 5.67 5.46 14.45
C VAL A 137 5.59 6.09 13.06
N LEU A 138 4.73 5.59 12.16
CA LEU A 138 4.56 6.11 10.80
C LEU A 138 4.18 7.60 10.80
N LYS A 139 3.43 8.05 11.78
CA LYS A 139 3.10 9.47 11.96
C LYS A 139 4.35 10.36 11.98
N ASP A 140 5.38 9.95 12.68
CA ASP A 140 6.63 10.72 12.77
C ASP A 140 7.46 10.57 11.50
N ILE A 141 7.45 9.38 10.89
CA ILE A 141 8.18 9.09 9.64
C ILE A 141 7.63 9.89 8.45
N TYR A 142 6.30 10.07 8.36
CA TYR A 142 5.67 10.81 7.25
C TYR A 142 5.77 12.34 7.41
N LYS A 143 6.02 12.82 8.62
CA LYS A 143 6.04 14.24 8.93
C LYS A 143 7.07 15.01 8.09
N GLY A 144 6.61 16.06 7.41
CA GLY A 144 7.46 16.95 6.62
C GLY A 144 7.96 16.39 5.29
N LYS A 145 7.54 15.19 4.88
CA LYS A 145 7.99 14.57 3.62
C LYS A 145 7.15 14.97 2.39
N GLY A 146 6.03 15.65 2.58
CA GLY A 146 5.17 16.07 1.48
C GLY A 146 4.42 14.93 0.77
N ILE A 147 4.26 13.79 1.42
CA ILE A 147 3.62 12.59 0.86
C ILE A 147 2.10 12.82 0.73
N GLU A 148 1.53 12.49 -0.42
CA GLU A 148 0.09 12.46 -0.65
C GLU A 148 -0.43 11.03 -0.59
N VAL A 149 -1.56 10.81 0.11
CA VAL A 149 -2.12 9.48 0.36
C VAL A 149 -3.55 9.38 -0.13
N LEU A 150 -3.85 8.32 -0.87
CA LEU A 150 -5.20 7.88 -1.24
C LEU A 150 -5.44 6.50 -0.65
N ASN A 151 -6.51 6.36 0.14
CA ASN A 151 -6.90 5.11 0.79
C ASN A 151 -8.24 4.64 0.24
N ILE A 152 -8.24 3.53 -0.50
CA ILE A 152 -9.42 2.97 -1.17
C ILE A 152 -9.83 1.70 -0.43
N TYR A 153 -11.11 1.56 -0.14
CA TYR A 153 -11.67 0.36 0.49
C TYR A 153 -13.06 0.02 -0.03
N GLY A 154 -13.46 -1.23 0.11
CA GLY A 154 -14.70 -1.77 -0.39
C GLY A 154 -15.69 -2.14 0.70
N ASP A 155 -16.98 -2.07 0.37
CA ASP A 155 -18.09 -2.47 1.24
C ASP A 155 -19.13 -3.22 0.39
N LEU A 156 -19.33 -4.50 0.64
CA LEU A 156 -20.29 -5.33 -0.09
C LEU A 156 -21.74 -4.94 0.14
N LYS A 157 -22.03 -4.11 1.15
CA LYS A 157 -23.39 -3.72 1.57
C LYS A 157 -24.25 -4.91 2.04
N ASP A 158 -23.61 -5.95 2.52
CA ASP A 158 -24.22 -7.17 3.05
C ASP A 158 -24.36 -7.17 4.59
N GLY A 159 -24.02 -6.05 5.23
CA GLY A 159 -24.05 -5.88 6.69
C GLY A 159 -22.73 -6.23 7.39
N THR A 160 -21.73 -6.72 6.67
CA THR A 160 -20.41 -7.03 7.25
C THR A 160 -19.50 -5.82 7.36
N HIS A 161 -19.83 -4.69 6.71
CA HIS A 161 -18.96 -3.50 6.62
C HIS A 161 -17.54 -3.85 6.16
N SER A 162 -17.47 -4.65 5.08
CA SER A 162 -16.21 -5.17 4.56
C SER A 162 -16.29 -5.38 3.03
N ASP A 163 -15.14 -5.65 2.42
CA ASP A 163 -15.04 -6.14 1.05
C ASP A 163 -15.15 -7.68 0.95
N GLY A 164 -15.59 -8.35 2.02
CA GLY A 164 -15.67 -9.79 2.18
C GLY A 164 -14.39 -10.42 2.76
N ARG A 165 -13.31 -9.66 2.92
CA ARG A 165 -12.05 -10.15 3.45
C ARG A 165 -11.38 -9.19 4.44
N VAL A 166 -11.47 -7.90 4.18
CA VAL A 166 -10.91 -6.83 5.02
C VAL A 166 -12.03 -5.92 5.47
N SER A 167 -12.12 -5.68 6.76
CA SER A 167 -13.10 -4.76 7.31
C SER A 167 -12.80 -3.31 6.89
N ASN A 168 -13.84 -2.51 6.73
CA ASN A 168 -13.68 -1.08 6.51
C ASN A 168 -12.86 -0.44 7.64
N SER A 169 -13.04 -0.93 8.86
CA SER A 169 -12.30 -0.48 10.04
C SER A 169 -10.80 -0.72 9.91
N SER A 170 -10.38 -1.91 9.44
CA SER A 170 -8.98 -2.22 9.21
C SER A 170 -8.35 -1.28 8.18
N SER A 171 -8.99 -1.10 7.01
CA SER A 171 -8.50 -0.20 5.96
C SER A 171 -8.48 1.27 6.41
N LYS A 172 -9.54 1.76 7.05
CA LYS A 172 -9.67 3.14 7.53
C LYS A 172 -8.70 3.49 8.66
N SER A 173 -8.22 2.49 9.40
CA SER A 173 -7.28 2.71 10.50
C SER A 173 -5.94 3.31 10.07
N LEU A 174 -5.61 3.30 8.77
CA LEU A 174 -4.45 4.02 8.23
C LEU A 174 -4.47 5.51 8.58
N LYS A 175 -5.65 6.13 8.60
CA LYS A 175 -5.80 7.55 8.97
C LYS A 175 -5.19 7.84 10.35
N TYR A 176 -5.45 7.00 11.33
CA TYR A 176 -4.88 7.16 12.68
C TYR A 176 -3.36 6.94 12.71
N LEU A 177 -2.85 5.96 11.95
CA LEU A 177 -1.40 5.71 11.85
C LEU A 177 -0.63 6.91 11.29
N LEU A 178 -1.22 7.61 10.34
CA LEU A 178 -0.57 8.73 9.66
C LEU A 178 -0.89 10.08 10.31
N GLY A 179 -2.04 10.20 10.97
CA GLY A 179 -2.52 11.46 11.56
C GLY A 179 -2.55 12.59 10.52
N ASN A 180 -2.07 13.77 10.90
CA ASN A 180 -1.98 14.94 10.02
C ASN A 180 -0.61 15.08 9.35
N SER A 181 0.20 14.02 9.29
CA SER A 181 1.57 14.07 8.76
C SER A 181 1.67 14.07 7.24
N PRO A 182 0.79 13.39 6.48
CA PRO A 182 0.76 13.52 5.03
C PRO A 182 0.41 14.95 4.58
N LYS A 183 0.92 15.37 3.41
CA LYS A 183 0.51 16.62 2.75
C LYS A 183 -0.99 16.62 2.44
N SER A 184 -1.53 15.46 2.04
CA SER A 184 -2.96 15.23 1.87
C SER A 184 -3.29 13.77 2.17
N TYR A 185 -4.49 13.55 2.69
CA TYR A 185 -5.06 12.24 2.94
C TYR A 185 -6.50 12.21 2.45
N ARG A 186 -6.81 11.29 1.54
CA ARG A 186 -8.17 11.08 1.02
C ARG A 186 -8.58 9.64 1.19
N GLU A 187 -9.86 9.42 1.44
CA GLU A 187 -10.49 8.10 1.45
C GLU A 187 -11.53 8.01 0.34
N SER A 188 -11.59 6.85 -0.30
CA SER A 188 -12.62 6.52 -1.28
C SER A 188 -13.21 5.16 -0.95
N LYS A 189 -14.53 5.16 -0.76
CA LYS A 189 -15.31 3.95 -0.49
C LYS A 189 -16.02 3.52 -1.76
N TYR A 190 -15.82 2.27 -2.14
CA TYR A 190 -16.57 1.61 -3.19
C TYR A 190 -17.60 0.66 -2.58
N GLU A 191 -18.75 0.48 -3.22
CA GLU A 191 -19.86 -0.27 -2.65
C GLU A 191 -20.43 -1.32 -3.62
N GLY A 192 -21.04 -2.38 -3.06
CA GLY A 192 -21.66 -3.46 -3.79
C GLY A 192 -20.69 -4.49 -4.32
N GLU A 193 -21.16 -5.37 -5.21
CA GLU A 193 -20.39 -6.50 -5.75
C GLU A 193 -19.04 -6.10 -6.39
N PRO A 194 -18.93 -5.01 -7.17
CA PRO A 194 -17.65 -4.60 -7.75
C PRO A 194 -16.62 -4.12 -6.71
N ALA A 195 -17.02 -3.95 -5.46
CA ALA A 195 -16.16 -3.59 -4.34
C ALA A 195 -15.66 -4.80 -3.55
N GLN A 196 -15.93 -6.02 -4.01
CA GLN A 196 -15.39 -7.25 -3.44
C GLN A 196 -13.86 -7.24 -3.49
N HIS A 197 -13.22 -7.83 -2.49
CA HIS A 197 -11.77 -7.76 -2.26
C HIS A 197 -10.90 -7.96 -3.50
N SER A 198 -11.18 -9.00 -4.28
CA SER A 198 -10.41 -9.31 -5.51
C SER A 198 -10.87 -8.49 -6.71
N GLN A 199 -12.12 -8.01 -6.73
CA GLN A 199 -12.65 -7.19 -7.83
C GLN A 199 -12.19 -5.72 -7.71
N LEU A 200 -11.94 -5.27 -6.49
CA LEU A 200 -11.64 -3.87 -6.22
C LEU A 200 -10.43 -3.34 -6.99
N HIS A 201 -9.37 -4.13 -7.12
CA HIS A 201 -8.18 -3.74 -7.87
C HIS A 201 -8.30 -3.92 -9.40
N GLU A 202 -9.35 -4.57 -9.87
CA GLU A 202 -9.69 -4.71 -11.29
C GLU A 202 -10.81 -3.75 -11.72
N ASN A 203 -11.39 -3.01 -10.79
CA ASN A 203 -12.48 -2.08 -11.02
C ASN A 203 -11.99 -0.85 -11.82
N GLU A 204 -12.62 -0.58 -12.96
CA GLU A 204 -12.26 0.55 -13.85
C GLU A 204 -12.38 1.91 -13.15
N ASN A 205 -13.37 2.10 -12.28
CA ASN A 205 -13.53 3.35 -11.53
C ASN A 205 -12.37 3.55 -10.54
N VAL A 206 -11.93 2.47 -9.88
CA VAL A 206 -10.74 2.49 -9.03
C VAL A 206 -9.50 2.81 -9.86
N ALA A 207 -9.34 2.18 -11.02
CA ALA A 207 -8.22 2.44 -11.92
C ALA A 207 -8.18 3.90 -12.39
N ASN A 208 -9.33 4.47 -12.75
CA ASN A 208 -9.44 5.87 -13.17
C ASN A 208 -9.10 6.83 -12.03
N GLU A 209 -9.61 6.62 -10.83
CA GLU A 209 -9.28 7.42 -9.65
C GLU A 209 -7.78 7.36 -9.31
N LEU A 210 -7.21 6.18 -9.41
CA LEU A 210 -5.79 5.94 -9.19
C LEU A 210 -4.93 6.71 -10.21
N ILE A 211 -5.28 6.65 -11.50
CA ILE A 211 -4.60 7.37 -12.58
C ILE A 211 -4.68 8.88 -12.33
N ASP A 212 -5.87 9.37 -11.99
CA ASP A 212 -6.09 10.78 -11.68
C ASP A 212 -5.26 11.23 -10.48
N PHE A 213 -5.26 10.46 -9.42
CA PHE A 213 -4.47 10.78 -8.23
C PHE A 213 -2.96 10.77 -8.51
N LEU A 214 -2.46 9.78 -9.23
CA LEU A 214 -1.02 9.63 -9.46
C LEU A 214 -0.49 10.65 -10.47
N TRP A 215 -1.23 10.97 -11.54
CA TRP A 215 -0.69 11.63 -12.72
C TRP A 215 -1.32 12.99 -13.06
N LYS A 216 -2.52 13.30 -12.61
CA LYS A 216 -3.07 14.65 -12.78
C LYS A 216 -2.39 15.61 -11.80
N LYS A 217 -2.00 16.77 -12.35
CA LYS A 217 -1.44 17.88 -11.56
C LYS A 217 -2.53 18.67 -10.88
#